data_e7440e62694f318d22996c7c36ac038c
#
_entry.id   e7440e62694f318d22996c7c36ac038c
#
_cell.length_a   1.000
_cell.length_b   1.000
_cell.length_c   1.000
_cell.angle_alpha   90.00
_cell.angle_beta   90.00
_cell.angle_gamma   90.00
#
_symmetry.space_group_name_H-M   'P 1'
#
loop_
_entity.id
_entity.type
_entity.pdbx_description
1 polymer ?
#
loop_
_entity_poly.entity_id
_entity_poly.type
_entity_poly.pdbx_seq_one_letter_code
_entity_poly.pdbx_strand_id
1 'polypeptide(L)'
;MKDFYWLNEDSRTFLSRGYLSEGETPESRIRDIANKAEEYLKEPGFADKFYGYMARGFYSLASPVWANYGKERGLPVSCFGSYIDDSMQAILFGHAENGMLMKNGGGTSGYFGAIRHRGAPITDSGESSGSVHFMQMYDTLASVVSQGSVRRGFFAAYQDIEHPDADEFLDIGTEGNPCLLYTSDAADE
;
A
#
# COMPACT_ATOMS: atom_id res chain seq x y z
N MET A 1 -32.29 9.57 13.10
CA MET A 1 -31.14 10.15 12.40
C MET A 1 -31.36 9.85 10.93
N LYS A 2 -31.14 10.80 10.02
CA LYS A 2 -31.35 10.56 8.57
C LYS A 2 -30.27 9.58 8.09
N ASP A 3 -30.65 8.50 7.41
CA ASP A 3 -29.70 7.55 6.86
C ASP A 3 -28.76 8.25 5.88
N PHE A 4 -27.49 7.85 5.89
CA PHE A 4 -26.42 8.44 5.06
C PHE A 4 -26.25 9.95 5.24
N TYR A 5 -26.44 10.48 6.45
CA TYR A 5 -26.25 11.92 6.74
C TYR A 5 -24.84 12.43 6.40
N TRP A 6 -23.85 11.54 6.38
CA TRP A 6 -22.46 11.81 6.08
C TRP A 6 -22.14 11.82 4.56
N LEU A 7 -23.04 11.28 3.70
CA LEU A 7 -22.93 11.36 2.24
C LEU A 7 -23.42 12.73 1.73
N ASN A 8 -22.69 13.77 2.08
CA ASN A 8 -22.89 15.11 1.52
C ASN A 8 -22.35 15.22 0.08
N GLU A 9 -22.43 16.39 -0.53
CA GLU A 9 -21.99 16.63 -1.91
C GLU A 9 -20.49 16.39 -2.08
N ASP A 10 -19.66 16.84 -1.12
CA ASP A 10 -18.21 16.63 -1.13
C ASP A 10 -17.84 15.15 -1.07
N SER A 11 -18.47 14.40 -0.16
CA SER A 11 -18.27 12.95 -0.03
C SER A 11 -18.63 12.20 -1.32
N ARG A 12 -19.73 12.58 -1.97
CA ARG A 12 -20.17 12.00 -3.24
C ARG A 12 -19.20 12.31 -4.36
N THR A 13 -18.75 13.56 -4.44
CA THR A 13 -17.76 14.01 -5.42
C THR A 13 -16.43 13.28 -5.22
N PHE A 14 -15.96 13.14 -3.97
CA PHE A 14 -14.75 12.39 -3.65
C PHE A 14 -14.85 10.92 -4.09
N LEU A 15 -15.93 10.24 -3.72
CA LEU A 15 -16.12 8.83 -4.08
C LEU A 15 -16.22 8.60 -5.59
N SER A 16 -16.80 9.55 -6.34
CA SER A 16 -16.90 9.45 -7.80
C SER A 16 -15.55 9.52 -8.53
N ARG A 17 -14.51 10.05 -7.87
CA ARG A 17 -13.18 10.26 -8.47
C ARG A 17 -12.29 9.01 -8.50
N GLY A 18 -12.84 7.80 -8.53
CA GLY A 18 -12.07 6.56 -8.69
C GLY A 18 -12.45 5.43 -7.74
N TYR A 19 -13.42 5.64 -6.85
CA TYR A 19 -13.90 4.60 -5.93
C TYR A 19 -15.17 3.91 -6.40
N LEU A 20 -15.93 4.58 -7.26
CA LEU A 20 -17.16 4.06 -7.86
C LEU A 20 -16.91 3.70 -9.33
N SER A 21 -17.57 2.65 -9.80
CA SER A 21 -17.64 2.33 -11.21
C SER A 21 -18.67 3.23 -11.91
N GLU A 22 -18.64 3.28 -13.22
CA GLU A 22 -19.62 4.04 -14.00
C GLU A 22 -21.06 3.58 -13.68
N GLY A 23 -21.91 4.52 -13.32
CA GLY A 23 -23.31 4.26 -12.93
C GLY A 23 -23.50 3.79 -11.48
N GLU A 24 -22.44 3.55 -10.70
CA GLU A 24 -22.58 3.26 -9.27
C GLU A 24 -22.87 4.52 -8.47
N THR A 25 -23.68 4.37 -7.42
CA THR A 25 -23.83 5.35 -6.34
C THR A 25 -23.12 4.87 -5.08
N PRO A 26 -22.77 5.76 -4.13
CA PRO A 26 -22.22 5.32 -2.86
C PRO A 26 -23.09 4.30 -2.13
N GLU A 27 -24.41 4.49 -2.17
CA GLU A 27 -25.36 3.59 -1.53
C GLU A 27 -25.42 2.23 -2.19
N SER A 28 -25.43 2.18 -3.55
CA SER A 28 -25.40 0.89 -4.27
C SER A 28 -24.07 0.18 -4.01
N ARG A 29 -22.97 0.90 -4.01
CA ARG A 29 -21.65 0.33 -3.73
C ARG A 29 -21.54 -0.27 -2.33
N ILE A 30 -22.06 0.40 -1.30
CA ILE A 30 -22.12 -0.15 0.06
C ILE A 30 -22.97 -1.42 0.08
N ARG A 31 -24.07 -1.43 -0.64
CA ARG A 31 -24.95 -2.61 -0.72
C ARG A 31 -24.23 -3.79 -1.39
N ASP A 32 -23.51 -3.56 -2.46
CA ASP A 32 -22.73 -4.59 -3.15
C ASP A 32 -21.63 -5.17 -2.28
N ILE A 33 -20.89 -4.32 -1.57
CA ILE A 33 -19.87 -4.74 -0.58
C ILE A 33 -20.51 -5.60 0.50
N ALA A 34 -21.65 -5.16 1.04
CA ALA A 34 -22.36 -5.87 2.10
C ALA A 34 -22.85 -7.26 1.64
N ASN A 35 -23.46 -7.33 0.45
CA ASN A 35 -23.94 -8.58 -0.14
C ASN A 35 -22.77 -9.55 -0.40
N LYS A 36 -21.66 -9.04 -0.91
CA LYS A 36 -20.47 -9.87 -1.17
C LYS A 36 -19.83 -10.39 0.11
N ALA A 37 -19.84 -9.57 1.18
CA ALA A 37 -19.36 -10.00 2.49
C ALA A 37 -20.27 -11.10 3.08
N GLU A 38 -21.61 -10.97 2.98
CA GLU A 38 -22.56 -12.00 3.40
C GLU A 38 -22.33 -13.33 2.66
N GLU A 39 -22.12 -13.25 1.32
CA GLU A 39 -21.81 -14.43 0.50
C GLU A 39 -20.55 -15.17 0.98
N TYR A 40 -19.46 -14.43 1.26
CA TYR A 40 -18.20 -15.03 1.73
C TYR A 40 -18.29 -15.57 3.16
N LEU A 41 -18.94 -14.84 4.05
CA LEU A 41 -19.10 -15.26 5.45
C LEU A 41 -20.13 -16.38 5.62
N LYS A 42 -21.01 -16.55 4.64
CA LYS A 42 -22.16 -17.48 4.70
C LYS A 42 -23.06 -17.21 5.92
N GLU A 43 -23.22 -15.94 6.29
CA GLU A 43 -23.99 -15.49 7.46
C GLU A 43 -25.22 -14.70 6.99
N PRO A 44 -26.40 -15.33 6.90
CA PRO A 44 -27.63 -14.67 6.47
C PRO A 44 -28.00 -13.47 7.35
N GLY A 45 -28.33 -12.32 6.74
CA GLY A 45 -28.66 -11.08 7.41
C GLY A 45 -27.46 -10.17 7.74
N PHE A 46 -26.24 -10.62 7.45
CA PHE A 46 -25.05 -9.80 7.62
C PHE A 46 -25.09 -8.53 6.74
N ALA A 47 -25.54 -8.67 5.49
CA ALA A 47 -25.60 -7.56 4.55
C ALA A 47 -26.49 -6.42 5.02
N ASP A 48 -27.67 -6.73 5.57
CA ASP A 48 -28.59 -5.72 6.08
C ASP A 48 -28.05 -5.05 7.34
N LYS A 49 -27.45 -5.81 8.23
CA LYS A 49 -26.80 -5.29 9.44
C LYS A 49 -25.64 -4.38 9.10
N PHE A 50 -24.75 -4.82 8.19
CA PHE A 50 -23.61 -4.05 7.71
C PHE A 50 -24.06 -2.73 7.07
N TYR A 51 -25.00 -2.80 6.12
CA TYR A 51 -25.55 -1.64 5.44
C TYR A 51 -26.20 -0.65 6.41
N GLY A 52 -26.98 -1.14 7.37
CA GLY A 52 -27.63 -0.32 8.37
C GLY A 52 -26.65 0.42 9.29
N TYR A 53 -25.52 -0.20 9.63
CA TYR A 53 -24.49 0.46 10.42
C TYR A 53 -23.74 1.53 9.62
N MET A 54 -23.43 1.24 8.35
CA MET A 54 -22.86 2.23 7.43
C MET A 54 -23.80 3.43 7.23
N ALA A 55 -25.09 3.18 7.00
CA ALA A 55 -26.09 4.23 6.81
C ALA A 55 -26.15 5.18 8.02
N ARG A 56 -25.96 4.65 9.23
CA ARG A 56 -25.95 5.42 10.48
C ARG A 56 -24.58 6.03 10.82
N GLY A 57 -23.54 5.78 10.01
CA GLY A 57 -22.22 6.34 10.19
C GLY A 57 -21.43 5.78 11.38
N PHE A 58 -21.67 4.52 11.77
CA PHE A 58 -20.96 3.89 12.89
C PHE A 58 -19.51 3.56 12.56
N TYR A 59 -19.19 3.37 11.29
CA TYR A 59 -17.84 3.16 10.77
C TYR A 59 -17.75 3.58 9.31
N SER A 60 -16.53 3.71 8.81
CA SER A 60 -16.22 3.95 7.41
C SER A 60 -15.37 2.81 6.85
N LEU A 61 -15.34 2.68 5.53
CA LEU A 61 -14.51 1.70 4.85
C LEU A 61 -13.20 2.33 4.40
N ALA A 62 -12.13 1.54 4.44
CA ALA A 62 -10.87 1.94 3.84
C ALA A 62 -11.00 2.06 2.32
N SER A 63 -10.23 2.97 1.73
CA SER A 63 -10.23 3.24 0.27
C SER A 63 -10.14 1.97 -0.59
N PRO A 64 -9.27 0.97 -0.29
CA PRO A 64 -9.21 -0.25 -1.10
C PRO A 64 -10.49 -1.08 -1.04
N VAL A 65 -11.21 -1.06 0.07
CA VAL A 65 -12.50 -1.76 0.18
C VAL A 65 -13.53 -1.09 -0.71
N TRP A 66 -13.61 0.24 -0.68
CA TRP A 66 -14.45 1.00 -1.59
C TRP A 66 -14.15 0.70 -3.06
N ALA A 67 -12.87 0.74 -3.43
CA ALA A 67 -12.46 0.60 -4.82
C ALA A 67 -12.58 -0.85 -5.34
N ASN A 68 -12.18 -1.84 -4.54
CA ASN A 68 -11.84 -3.16 -5.05
C ASN A 68 -12.64 -4.33 -4.46
N TYR A 69 -13.20 -4.22 -3.23
CA TYR A 69 -13.81 -5.37 -2.57
C TYR A 69 -14.97 -5.95 -3.40
N GLY A 70 -14.90 -7.24 -3.67
CA GLY A 70 -15.90 -7.96 -4.47
C GLY A 70 -15.82 -7.71 -5.97
N LYS A 71 -14.83 -6.92 -6.46
CA LYS A 71 -14.54 -6.73 -7.89
C LYS A 71 -13.47 -7.70 -8.36
N GLU A 72 -13.38 -7.91 -9.68
CA GLU A 72 -12.41 -8.83 -10.28
C GLU A 72 -10.96 -8.29 -10.26
N ARG A 73 -10.78 -6.99 -10.11
CA ARG A 73 -9.47 -6.33 -10.15
C ARG A 73 -9.22 -5.53 -8.90
N GLY A 74 -7.95 -5.48 -8.53
CA GLY A 74 -7.46 -4.77 -7.35
C GLY A 74 -7.54 -5.60 -6.08
N LEU A 75 -6.95 -5.08 -5.02
CA LEU A 75 -6.90 -5.72 -3.71
C LEU A 75 -7.73 -4.92 -2.70
N PRO A 76 -8.52 -5.55 -1.85
CA PRO A 76 -9.26 -4.86 -0.79
C PRO A 76 -8.40 -4.49 0.42
N VAL A 77 -7.11 -4.82 0.35
CA VAL A 77 -6.07 -4.52 1.35
C VAL A 77 -5.05 -3.59 0.71
N SER A 78 -4.53 -2.63 1.45
CA SER A 78 -3.65 -1.60 0.91
C SER A 78 -2.24 -1.61 1.44
N CYS A 79 -1.93 -2.38 2.48
CA CYS A 79 -0.64 -2.32 3.15
C CYS A 79 -0.03 -3.72 3.21
N PHE A 80 1.20 -3.84 2.69
CA PHE A 80 1.94 -5.08 2.61
C PHE A 80 3.36 -4.86 3.13
N GLY A 81 3.82 -5.75 4.02
CA GLY A 81 5.18 -5.74 4.54
C GLY A 81 5.94 -6.96 4.05
N SER A 82 7.16 -6.75 3.59
CA SER A 82 8.06 -7.79 3.13
C SER A 82 9.33 -7.83 4.00
N TYR A 83 9.82 -9.02 4.28
CA TYR A 83 11.14 -9.24 4.84
C TYR A 83 12.11 -9.50 3.69
N ILE A 84 13.22 -8.73 3.62
CA ILE A 84 14.21 -8.86 2.57
C ILE A 84 15.44 -9.55 3.16
N ASP A 85 15.64 -10.81 2.77
CA ASP A 85 16.77 -11.62 3.24
C ASP A 85 18.08 -11.23 2.54
N ASP A 86 19.24 -11.55 3.17
CA ASP A 86 20.59 -11.19 2.72
C ASP A 86 21.06 -12.06 1.55
N SER A 87 20.36 -11.97 0.43
CA SER A 87 20.79 -12.59 -0.82
C SER A 87 20.27 -11.80 -2.02
N MET A 88 21.04 -11.77 -3.12
CA MET A 88 20.61 -11.12 -4.36
C MET A 88 19.29 -11.68 -4.87
N GLN A 89 19.08 -12.99 -4.70
CA GLN A 89 17.84 -13.66 -5.09
C GLN A 89 16.66 -13.12 -4.28
N ALA A 90 16.76 -13.01 -2.96
CA ALA A 90 15.70 -12.47 -2.11
C ALA A 90 15.41 -11.00 -2.39
N ILE A 91 16.45 -10.20 -2.62
CA ILE A 91 16.33 -8.78 -2.97
C ILE A 91 15.54 -8.62 -4.27
N LEU A 92 15.89 -9.38 -5.32
CA LEU A 92 15.22 -9.30 -6.62
C LEU A 92 13.81 -9.87 -6.60
N PHE A 93 13.56 -10.96 -5.88
CA PHE A 93 12.21 -11.48 -5.71
C PHE A 93 11.31 -10.54 -4.91
N GLY A 94 11.82 -10.00 -3.80
CA GLY A 94 11.10 -9.00 -3.03
C GLY A 94 10.76 -7.75 -3.86
N HIS A 95 11.68 -7.30 -4.70
CA HIS A 95 11.45 -6.20 -5.64
C HIS A 95 10.30 -6.52 -6.62
N ALA A 96 10.33 -7.70 -7.25
CA ALA A 96 9.27 -8.10 -8.18
C ALA A 96 7.90 -8.26 -7.49
N GLU A 97 7.87 -8.86 -6.30
CA GLU A 97 6.65 -9.02 -5.49
C GLU A 97 6.04 -7.66 -5.13
N ASN A 98 6.86 -6.74 -4.61
CA ASN A 98 6.41 -5.39 -4.28
C ASN A 98 5.86 -4.66 -5.51
N GLY A 99 6.49 -4.79 -6.67
CA GLY A 99 5.99 -4.22 -7.92
C GLY A 99 4.61 -4.75 -8.31
N MET A 100 4.36 -6.04 -8.15
CA MET A 100 3.05 -6.64 -8.41
C MET A 100 1.98 -6.21 -7.41
N LEU A 101 2.34 -6.02 -6.14
CA LEU A 101 1.44 -5.49 -5.13
C LEU A 101 1.07 -4.03 -5.42
N MET A 102 2.05 -3.18 -5.77
CA MET A 102 1.82 -1.78 -6.16
C MET A 102 0.92 -1.67 -7.38
N LYS A 103 1.15 -2.50 -8.42
CA LYS A 103 0.31 -2.56 -9.62
C LYS A 103 -1.17 -2.82 -9.27
N ASN A 104 -1.44 -3.58 -8.20
CA ASN A 104 -2.78 -3.89 -7.73
C ASN A 104 -3.30 -2.90 -6.66
N GLY A 105 -2.62 -1.77 -6.46
CA GLY A 105 -3.05 -0.70 -5.56
C GLY A 105 -2.59 -0.84 -4.11
N GLY A 106 -1.64 -1.76 -3.84
CA GLY A 106 -1.01 -1.91 -2.53
C GLY A 106 0.06 -0.86 -2.28
N GLY A 107 0.09 -0.28 -1.09
CA GLY A 107 1.27 0.35 -0.54
C GLY A 107 2.16 -0.73 0.06
N THR A 108 3.45 -0.66 -0.17
CA THR A 108 4.38 -1.71 0.21
C THR A 108 5.46 -1.22 1.17
N SER A 109 6.08 -2.14 1.85
CA SER A 109 7.24 -1.86 2.70
C SER A 109 8.21 -3.03 2.69
N GLY A 110 9.47 -2.75 3.02
CA GLY A 110 10.52 -3.76 3.12
C GLY A 110 11.37 -3.54 4.36
N TYR A 111 11.63 -4.62 5.08
CA TYR A 111 12.62 -4.63 6.16
C TYR A 111 13.98 -5.07 5.61
N PHE A 112 14.96 -4.17 5.69
CA PHE A 112 16.31 -4.33 5.14
C PHE A 112 17.38 -4.63 6.20
N GLY A 113 17.01 -4.69 7.46
CA GLY A 113 17.95 -4.92 8.56
C GLY A 113 18.64 -6.28 8.55
N ALA A 114 18.15 -7.24 7.75
CA ALA A 114 18.82 -8.52 7.55
C ALA A 114 19.96 -8.46 6.52
N ILE A 115 19.98 -7.45 5.64
CA ILE A 115 21.00 -7.29 4.59
C ILE A 115 22.31 -6.85 5.24
N ARG A 116 23.40 -7.50 4.86
CA ARG A 116 24.75 -7.15 5.35
C ARG A 116 25.11 -5.69 5.04
N HIS A 117 25.85 -5.09 5.92
CA HIS A 117 26.26 -3.69 5.82
C HIS A 117 27.23 -3.43 4.65
N ARG A 118 27.40 -2.17 4.30
CA ARG A 118 28.39 -1.69 3.35
C ARG A 118 29.82 -2.08 3.79
N GLY A 119 30.61 -2.62 2.86
CA GLY A 119 31.97 -3.10 3.13
C GLY A 119 32.03 -4.51 3.73
N ALA A 120 30.91 -5.15 4.03
CA ALA A 120 30.91 -6.55 4.45
C ALA A 120 31.40 -7.47 3.31
N PRO A 121 32.19 -8.52 3.62
CA PRO A 121 32.72 -9.39 2.58
C PRO A 121 31.63 -10.19 1.88
N ILE A 122 31.77 -10.32 0.55
CA ILE A 122 30.94 -11.20 -0.27
C ILE A 122 31.74 -12.47 -0.57
N THR A 123 31.02 -13.60 -0.66
CA THR A 123 31.63 -14.89 -1.02
C THR A 123 32.35 -14.76 -2.38
N ASP A 124 33.60 -15.22 -2.43
CA ASP A 124 34.50 -15.31 -3.58
C ASP A 124 35.13 -14.00 -4.10
N SER A 125 34.55 -12.82 -3.90
CA SER A 125 35.27 -11.55 -4.17
C SER A 125 34.43 -10.30 -3.89
N GLY A 126 35.06 -9.26 -3.35
CA GLY A 126 34.48 -7.92 -3.23
C GLY A 126 33.77 -7.69 -1.90
N GLU A 127 33.12 -6.52 -1.83
CA GLU A 127 32.44 -6.01 -0.66
C GLU A 127 30.99 -5.63 -0.99
N SER A 128 30.12 -5.75 -0.01
CA SER A 128 28.72 -5.35 -0.11
C SER A 128 28.59 -3.84 -0.33
N SER A 129 27.63 -3.46 -1.15
CA SER A 129 27.22 -2.06 -1.32
C SER A 129 26.35 -1.53 -0.17
N GLY A 130 25.94 -2.41 0.74
CA GLY A 130 25.11 -2.06 1.91
C GLY A 130 23.62 -2.10 1.64
N SER A 131 22.85 -2.11 2.72
CA SER A 131 21.39 -2.21 2.71
C SER A 131 20.73 -1.02 2.00
N VAL A 132 21.21 0.20 2.28
CA VAL A 132 20.65 1.46 1.75
C VAL A 132 20.76 1.54 0.23
N HIS A 133 21.86 1.03 -0.34
CA HIS A 133 22.02 1.01 -1.80
C HIS A 133 20.93 0.20 -2.51
N PHE A 134 20.51 -0.92 -1.93
CA PHE A 134 19.42 -1.72 -2.49
C PHE A 134 18.05 -1.07 -2.36
N MET A 135 17.83 -0.21 -1.37
CA MET A 135 16.58 0.54 -1.22
C MET A 135 16.27 1.43 -2.42
N GLN A 136 17.29 1.92 -3.15
CA GLN A 136 17.10 2.72 -4.38
C GLN A 136 16.32 1.99 -5.46
N MET A 137 16.46 0.67 -5.57
CA MET A 137 15.71 -0.13 -6.53
C MET A 137 14.20 -0.07 -6.22
N TYR A 138 13.84 -0.13 -4.95
CA TYR A 138 12.45 -0.11 -4.49
C TYR A 138 11.83 1.27 -4.61
N ASP A 139 12.61 2.34 -4.37
CA ASP A 139 12.17 3.71 -4.59
C ASP A 139 11.88 3.97 -6.07
N THR A 140 12.81 3.59 -6.94
CA THR A 140 12.60 3.68 -8.40
C THR A 140 11.38 2.87 -8.83
N LEU A 141 11.18 1.67 -8.28
CA LEU A 141 10.00 0.86 -8.55
C LEU A 141 8.71 1.59 -8.17
N ALA A 142 8.67 2.17 -6.96
CA ALA A 142 7.51 2.89 -6.47
C ALA A 142 7.18 4.13 -7.31
N SER A 143 8.19 4.80 -7.84
CA SER A 143 8.01 5.97 -8.72
C SER A 143 7.43 5.61 -10.09
N VAL A 144 7.70 4.39 -10.59
CA VAL A 144 7.31 3.93 -11.93
C VAL A 144 6.02 3.13 -11.93
N VAL A 145 5.81 2.31 -10.90
CA VAL A 145 4.66 1.38 -10.83
C VAL A 145 3.50 1.98 -10.07
N SER A 146 2.32 1.98 -10.68
CA SER A 146 1.09 2.46 -10.07
C SER A 146 -0.12 1.63 -10.50
N GLN A 147 -1.22 1.73 -9.75
CA GLN A 147 -2.53 1.21 -10.17
C GLN A 147 -3.19 2.21 -11.14
N GLY A 148 -2.64 2.37 -12.34
CA GLY A 148 -3.17 3.31 -13.34
C GLY A 148 -3.28 4.74 -12.76
N SER A 149 -4.42 5.40 -13.01
CA SER A 149 -4.70 6.75 -12.48
C SER A 149 -5.27 6.79 -11.06
N VAL A 150 -5.51 5.61 -10.44
CA VAL A 150 -6.24 5.53 -9.16
C VAL A 150 -5.32 5.68 -7.96
N ARG A 151 -4.15 5.00 -7.96
CA ARG A 151 -3.19 5.03 -6.86
C ARG A 151 -1.76 4.93 -7.36
N ARG A 152 -0.88 5.80 -6.85
CA ARG A 152 0.56 5.71 -7.07
C ARG A 152 1.15 4.56 -6.25
N GLY A 153 2.31 4.04 -6.68
CA GLY A 153 3.10 3.13 -5.88
C GLY A 153 3.72 3.85 -4.69
N PHE A 154 3.74 3.19 -3.53
CA PHE A 154 4.40 3.70 -2.32
C PHE A 154 5.22 2.59 -1.69
N PHE A 155 6.40 2.97 -1.20
CA PHE A 155 7.30 2.06 -0.51
C PHE A 155 7.84 2.71 0.76
N ALA A 156 7.81 1.97 1.88
CA ALA A 156 8.44 2.35 3.12
C ALA A 156 9.58 1.38 3.44
N ALA A 157 10.79 1.90 3.61
CA ALA A 157 11.93 1.12 4.05
C ALA A 157 12.03 1.09 5.57
N TYR A 158 12.35 -0.07 6.13
CA TYR A 158 12.59 -0.28 7.55
C TYR A 158 13.97 -0.88 7.77
N GLN A 159 14.67 -0.38 8.79
CA GLN A 159 15.96 -0.87 9.22
C GLN A 159 16.14 -0.62 10.73
N ASP A 160 16.88 -1.49 11.41
CA ASP A 160 17.19 -1.30 12.81
C ASP A 160 18.17 -0.14 13.01
N ILE A 161 17.97 0.63 14.06
CA ILE A 161 18.87 1.72 14.45
C ILE A 161 20.29 1.20 14.84
N GLU A 162 20.39 -0.06 15.21
CA GLU A 162 21.66 -0.72 15.56
C GLU A 162 22.38 -1.31 14.32
N HIS A 163 21.76 -1.23 13.13
CA HIS A 163 22.40 -1.70 11.91
C HIS A 163 23.62 -0.81 11.57
N PRO A 164 24.75 -1.38 11.11
CA PRO A 164 25.94 -0.57 10.82
C PRO A 164 25.74 0.50 9.73
N ASP A 165 24.76 0.34 8.84
CA ASP A 165 24.37 1.35 7.83
C ASP A 165 23.29 2.32 8.35
N ALA A 166 23.00 2.39 9.65
CA ALA A 166 21.92 3.21 10.19
C ALA A 166 22.13 4.71 9.93
N ASP A 167 23.37 5.20 10.04
CA ASP A 167 23.69 6.60 9.74
C ASP A 167 23.40 6.94 8.27
N GLU A 168 23.79 6.06 7.33
CA GLU A 168 23.48 6.22 5.91
C GLU A 168 21.96 6.16 5.65
N PHE A 169 21.24 5.31 6.38
CA PHE A 169 19.78 5.22 6.31
C PHE A 169 19.07 6.48 6.80
N LEU A 170 19.55 7.07 7.90
CA LEU A 170 18.99 8.32 8.42
C LEU A 170 19.21 9.51 7.49
N ASP A 171 20.26 9.46 6.68
CA ASP A 171 20.58 10.51 5.69
C ASP A 171 19.78 10.40 4.38
N ILE A 172 19.02 9.33 4.18
CA ILE A 172 18.22 9.13 2.95
C ILE A 172 17.29 10.32 2.65
N GLY A 173 16.70 10.93 3.68
CA GLY A 173 15.79 12.06 3.56
C GLY A 173 16.48 13.42 3.36
N THR A 174 17.80 13.47 3.32
CA THR A 174 18.54 14.73 3.17
C THR A 174 18.63 15.17 1.72
N GLU A 175 18.42 16.46 1.46
CA GLU A 175 18.50 17.05 0.14
C GLU A 175 19.89 16.79 -0.51
N GLY A 176 19.89 16.27 -1.73
CA GLY A 176 21.10 15.91 -2.45
C GLY A 176 21.59 14.48 -2.23
N ASN A 177 20.95 13.70 -1.39
CA ASN A 177 21.24 12.27 -1.26
C ASN A 177 20.71 11.52 -2.49
N PRO A 178 21.54 10.73 -3.22
CA PRO A 178 21.12 9.97 -4.37
C PRO A 178 20.12 8.85 -4.04
N CYS A 179 20.00 8.49 -2.76
CA CYS A 179 19.04 7.53 -2.23
C CYS A 179 17.77 8.19 -1.68
N LEU A 180 17.47 9.42 -2.10
CA LEU A 180 16.27 10.12 -1.64
C LEU A 180 15.04 9.25 -1.92
N LEU A 181 14.57 8.53 -0.91
CA LEU A 181 13.27 7.91 -0.92
C LEU A 181 12.25 9.05 -0.89
N TYR A 182 11.50 9.19 -1.96
CA TYR A 182 10.39 10.12 -2.00
C TYR A 182 9.38 9.65 -0.93
N THR A 183 9.51 10.19 0.27
CA THR A 183 8.41 10.21 1.23
C THR A 183 7.41 11.16 0.60
N SER A 184 6.48 10.62 -0.19
CA SER A 184 5.43 11.45 -0.74
C SER A 184 4.71 12.11 0.41
N ASP A 185 4.50 13.41 0.28
CA ASP A 185 3.56 14.18 1.08
C ASP A 185 2.13 13.61 0.89
N ALA A 186 1.92 12.38 1.38
CA ALA A 186 0.59 11.79 1.47
C ALA A 186 -0.29 12.53 2.50
N ALA A 187 0.24 13.59 3.09
CA ALA A 187 -0.45 14.46 4.03
C ALA A 187 -1.03 15.73 3.38
N ASP A 188 -0.68 16.03 2.13
CA ASP A 188 -1.06 17.30 1.46
C ASP A 188 -2.06 17.12 0.30
N GLU A 189 -2.71 15.95 0.16
CA GLU A 189 -3.82 15.79 -0.80
C GLU A 189 -5.15 15.46 -0.13
#